data_36510a2f743ff15924912e2a3dc0dbe7
#
_entry.id   36510a2f743ff15924912e2a3dc0dbe7
#
_cell.length_a   1.000
_cell.length_b   1.000
_cell.length_c   1.000
_cell.angle_alpha   90.00
_cell.angle_beta   90.00
_cell.angle_gamma   90.00
#
_symmetry.space_group_name_H-M   'P 1'
#
loop_
_entity.id
_entity.type
_entity.pdbx_description
1 polymer ?
#
loop_
_entity_poly.entity_id
_entity_poly.type
_entity_poly.pdbx_seq_one_letter_code
_entity_poly.pdbx_strand_id
1 'polypeptide(L)'
;MNGKPAGQPISLTPSPGAGSGVRVFLVLAPLTLAVFIAFLTIGLQLPVLPLHLKDVLGMNATVVGIVVGAQFAAALLSRAWAGNVADLRGAKRAVVGGFVAAACSGLIYLASLLWLDQPVVSVAVLLAGRVLLALGESLVITGTMGWGIALVGPQHGGKVMAWLGIAIYAAMAGGAPLGVAVNKVWGFAGIAGVSVALPLLALLVVSPQRGVAASAARRTPFYKVLGAVWQPGLGLALSSVGFGVITAFIALLFAARSWGDSSLAFTSFGIAFIVARLFFAHLPDQIGGARVALVCVVIEVLGQLLIWQAGTAWVAYAGAALTGFGYSLVFPGFGVEAMRRAPPQTRGLAMGAYVAFLDLSLGITSPLAGALASHAGVQSVYLAGAIVVGLSMLVAVALLRSVKTGN
;
A
#
# COMPACT_ATOMS: atom_id res chain seq x y z
N MET A 1 -22.94 47.09 52.60
CA MET A 1 -23.90 46.27 51.84
C MET A 1 -23.12 45.57 50.76
N ASN A 2 -22.77 44.30 50.97
CA ASN A 2 -21.93 43.52 50.15
C ASN A 2 -22.77 42.71 49.11
N GLY A 3 -22.69 43.07 47.85
CA GLY A 3 -23.26 42.28 46.74
C GLY A 3 -22.26 41.17 46.27
N LYS A 4 -22.61 39.89 46.48
CA LYS A 4 -21.94 38.75 45.92
C LYS A 4 -22.20 38.70 44.40
N PRO A 5 -21.18 38.41 43.56
CA PRO A 5 -21.44 38.13 42.16
C PRO A 5 -22.07 36.74 41.99
N ALA A 6 -23.11 36.68 41.15
CA ALA A 6 -23.83 35.46 40.79
C ALA A 6 -22.92 34.48 40.06
N GLY A 7 -22.98 33.20 40.45
CA GLY A 7 -22.22 32.10 39.88
C GLY A 7 -22.56 31.89 38.38
N GLN A 8 -21.54 31.83 37.56
CA GLN A 8 -21.65 31.38 36.17
C GLN A 8 -22.07 29.88 36.12
N PRO A 9 -22.97 29.48 35.23
CA PRO A 9 -23.33 28.09 35.08
C PRO A 9 -22.12 27.34 34.49
N ILE A 10 -21.71 26.26 35.16
CA ILE A 10 -20.72 25.31 34.72
C ILE A 10 -21.28 24.64 33.44
N SER A 11 -20.79 25.04 32.27
CA SER A 11 -21.03 24.31 31.02
C SER A 11 -20.31 22.97 31.09
N LEU A 12 -21.03 21.91 31.43
CA LEU A 12 -20.59 20.53 31.26
C LEU A 12 -20.47 20.26 29.75
N THR A 13 -19.29 20.49 29.19
CA THR A 13 -18.95 19.93 27.88
C THR A 13 -18.94 18.41 28.04
N PRO A 14 -19.74 17.65 27.26
CA PRO A 14 -19.70 16.22 27.34
C PRO A 14 -18.31 15.74 26.95
N SER A 15 -17.67 14.94 27.80
CA SER A 15 -16.46 14.20 27.46
C SER A 15 -16.69 13.39 26.18
N PRO A 16 -15.67 13.22 25.28
CA PRO A 16 -15.80 12.38 24.09
C PRO A 16 -15.94 10.91 24.53
N GLY A 17 -17.16 10.49 24.79
CA GLY A 17 -17.46 9.14 25.24
C GLY A 17 -17.29 8.11 24.14
N ALA A 18 -17.19 6.84 24.51
CA ALA A 18 -17.05 5.66 23.65
C ALA A 18 -17.99 5.62 22.42
N GLY A 19 -19.10 6.32 22.43
CA GLY A 19 -20.04 6.49 21.31
C GLY A 19 -19.48 7.25 20.10
N SER A 20 -18.46 8.10 20.26
CA SER A 20 -17.88 8.83 19.15
C SER A 20 -17.01 7.93 18.22
N GLY A 21 -16.32 6.95 18.80
CA GLY A 21 -15.49 6.00 18.05
C GLY A 21 -16.30 5.05 17.18
N VAL A 22 -17.39 4.51 17.73
CA VAL A 22 -18.32 3.61 17.01
C VAL A 22 -19.01 4.35 15.87
N ARG A 23 -19.43 5.59 16.09
CA ARG A 23 -20.06 6.42 15.05
C ARG A 23 -19.09 6.71 13.89
N VAL A 24 -17.83 7.03 14.19
CA VAL A 24 -16.78 7.24 13.17
C VAL A 24 -16.56 5.96 12.37
N PHE A 25 -16.47 4.79 13.03
CA PHE A 25 -16.34 3.51 12.36
C PHE A 25 -17.50 3.20 11.40
N LEU A 26 -18.74 3.35 11.87
CA LEU A 26 -19.94 3.09 11.04
C LEU A 26 -20.00 3.98 9.79
N VAL A 27 -19.56 5.25 9.91
CA VAL A 27 -19.49 6.16 8.76
C VAL A 27 -18.39 5.75 7.78
N LEU A 28 -17.25 5.25 8.27
CA LEU A 28 -16.13 4.85 7.43
C LEU A 28 -16.27 3.42 6.88
N ALA A 29 -17.08 2.56 7.48
CA ALA A 29 -17.19 1.15 7.12
C ALA A 29 -17.48 0.91 5.63
N PRO A 30 -18.39 1.62 4.94
CA PRO A 30 -18.60 1.43 3.51
C PRO A 30 -17.37 1.78 2.66
N LEU A 31 -16.65 2.85 3.03
CA LEU A 31 -15.43 3.26 2.31
C LEU A 31 -14.29 2.27 2.57
N THR A 32 -14.14 1.81 3.81
CA THR A 32 -13.17 0.79 4.21
C THR A 32 -13.43 -0.52 3.47
N LEU A 33 -14.70 -0.95 3.39
CA LEU A 33 -15.10 -2.13 2.62
C LEU A 33 -14.82 -1.96 1.12
N ALA A 34 -15.09 -0.80 0.55
CA ALA A 34 -14.80 -0.52 -0.85
C ALA A 34 -13.30 -0.62 -1.15
N VAL A 35 -12.44 -0.06 -0.27
CA VAL A 35 -10.98 -0.18 -0.40
C VAL A 35 -10.53 -1.64 -0.21
N PHE A 36 -11.11 -2.37 0.74
CA PHE A 36 -10.84 -3.79 0.90
C PHE A 36 -11.12 -4.57 -0.40
N ILE A 37 -12.29 -4.35 -1.03
CA ILE A 37 -12.65 -5.01 -2.29
C ILE A 37 -11.70 -4.61 -3.42
N ALA A 38 -11.31 -3.33 -3.53
CA ALA A 38 -10.33 -2.87 -4.52
C ALA A 38 -9.00 -3.60 -4.37
N PHE A 39 -8.47 -3.66 -3.15
CA PHE A 39 -7.18 -4.31 -2.89
C PHE A 39 -7.27 -5.83 -2.88
N LEU A 40 -8.44 -6.41 -2.66
CA LEU A 40 -8.67 -7.84 -2.86
C LEU A 40 -8.43 -8.22 -4.32
N THR A 41 -8.84 -7.37 -5.28
CA THR A 41 -8.54 -7.55 -6.70
C THR A 41 -7.03 -7.62 -6.96
N ILE A 42 -6.24 -6.79 -6.28
CA ILE A 42 -4.77 -6.80 -6.39
C ILE A 42 -4.20 -8.03 -5.68
N GLY A 43 -4.67 -8.32 -4.46
CA GLY A 43 -4.21 -9.45 -3.66
C GLY A 43 -4.35 -10.81 -4.35
N LEU A 44 -5.47 -11.03 -5.07
CA LEU A 44 -5.70 -12.23 -5.89
C LEU A 44 -4.62 -12.45 -6.95
N GLN A 45 -4.08 -11.37 -7.52
CA GLN A 45 -3.10 -11.42 -8.61
C GLN A 45 -1.68 -11.69 -8.11
N LEU A 46 -1.36 -11.36 -6.84
CA LEU A 46 0.02 -11.41 -6.33
C LEU A 46 0.72 -12.77 -6.53
N PRO A 47 0.14 -13.92 -6.13
CA PRO A 47 0.77 -15.22 -6.36
C PRO A 47 0.62 -15.72 -7.79
N VAL A 48 -0.41 -15.30 -8.52
CA VAL A 48 -0.81 -15.91 -9.79
C VAL A 48 -0.15 -15.24 -10.99
N LEU A 49 -0.11 -13.91 -11.03
CA LEU A 49 0.41 -13.18 -12.19
C LEU A 49 1.89 -13.47 -12.50
N PRO A 50 2.82 -13.50 -11.52
CA PRO A 50 4.20 -13.87 -11.77
C PRO A 50 4.37 -15.28 -12.37
N LEU A 51 3.56 -16.24 -11.88
CA LEU A 51 3.58 -17.61 -12.38
C LEU A 51 2.97 -17.72 -13.79
N HIS A 52 1.86 -17.01 -14.05
CA HIS A 52 1.27 -16.95 -15.40
C HIS A 52 2.27 -16.39 -16.44
N LEU A 53 2.97 -15.31 -16.09
CA LEU A 53 4.00 -14.72 -16.97
C LEU A 53 5.15 -15.69 -17.23
N LYS A 54 5.61 -16.42 -16.21
CA LYS A 54 6.74 -17.34 -16.32
C LYS A 54 6.34 -18.66 -16.98
N ASP A 55 5.30 -19.34 -16.44
CA ASP A 55 5.03 -20.74 -16.77
C ASP A 55 4.13 -20.89 -18.02
N VAL A 56 3.23 -19.90 -18.26
CA VAL A 56 2.31 -19.92 -19.42
C VAL A 56 2.89 -19.12 -20.59
N LEU A 57 3.37 -17.91 -20.32
CA LEU A 57 3.90 -17.02 -21.37
C LEU A 57 5.41 -17.16 -21.61
N GLY A 58 6.12 -18.00 -20.84
CA GLY A 58 7.56 -18.27 -21.01
C GLY A 58 8.47 -17.07 -20.72
N MET A 59 7.99 -16.07 -19.96
CA MET A 59 8.73 -14.85 -19.68
C MET A 59 9.82 -15.05 -18.63
N ASN A 60 10.95 -14.35 -18.78
CA ASN A 60 12.00 -14.31 -17.77
C ASN A 60 11.61 -13.42 -16.57
N ALA A 61 12.38 -13.52 -15.49
CA ALA A 61 12.12 -12.78 -14.26
C ALA A 61 12.19 -11.25 -14.45
N THR A 62 12.95 -10.75 -15.41
CA THR A 62 13.01 -9.32 -15.75
C THR A 62 11.66 -8.82 -16.26
N VAL A 63 11.03 -9.53 -17.18
CA VAL A 63 9.69 -9.18 -17.70
C VAL A 63 8.64 -9.25 -16.59
N VAL A 64 8.71 -10.28 -15.74
CA VAL A 64 7.83 -10.35 -14.54
C VAL A 64 7.99 -9.12 -13.67
N GLY A 65 9.22 -8.72 -13.37
CA GLY A 65 9.52 -7.51 -12.58
C GLY A 65 9.00 -6.24 -13.25
N ILE A 66 9.13 -6.10 -14.57
CA ILE A 66 8.60 -4.95 -15.33
C ILE A 66 7.06 -4.90 -15.22
N VAL A 67 6.37 -6.02 -15.45
CA VAL A 67 4.90 -6.06 -15.40
C VAL A 67 4.37 -5.76 -14.00
N VAL A 68 5.00 -6.29 -12.95
CA VAL A 68 4.63 -6.00 -11.56
C VAL A 68 4.96 -4.55 -11.21
N GLY A 69 6.16 -4.06 -11.54
CA GLY A 69 6.61 -2.71 -11.23
C GLY A 69 5.86 -1.61 -11.98
N ALA A 70 5.38 -1.90 -13.18
CA ALA A 70 4.63 -0.94 -14.00
C ALA A 70 3.37 -0.41 -13.32
N GLN A 71 2.70 -1.21 -12.50
CA GLN A 71 1.55 -0.74 -11.72
C GLN A 71 1.97 0.37 -10.75
N PHE A 72 3.05 0.19 -10.01
CA PHE A 72 3.52 1.17 -9.04
C PHE A 72 4.05 2.44 -9.72
N ALA A 73 4.77 2.29 -10.83
CA ALA A 73 5.22 3.43 -11.63
C ALA A 73 4.04 4.24 -12.19
N ALA A 74 3.01 3.56 -12.70
CA ALA A 74 1.79 4.20 -13.18
C ALA A 74 0.99 4.84 -12.04
N ALA A 75 0.94 4.22 -10.85
CA ALA A 75 0.32 4.78 -9.66
C ALA A 75 1.02 6.08 -9.24
N LEU A 76 2.36 6.11 -9.20
CA LEU A 76 3.15 7.32 -8.91
C LEU A 76 2.79 8.47 -9.86
N LEU A 77 2.83 8.20 -11.17
CA LEU A 77 2.58 9.21 -12.21
C LEU A 77 1.13 9.72 -12.18
N SER A 78 0.17 8.84 -11.87
CA SER A 78 -1.25 9.19 -11.85
C SER A 78 -1.72 9.83 -10.54
N ARG A 79 -0.95 9.77 -9.46
CA ARG A 79 -1.39 10.21 -8.13
C ARG A 79 -1.77 11.69 -8.06
N ALA A 80 -0.98 12.55 -8.71
CA ALA A 80 -1.28 13.99 -8.78
C ALA A 80 -2.56 14.27 -9.59
N TRP A 81 -2.74 13.57 -10.72
CA TRP A 81 -3.94 13.64 -11.55
C TRP A 81 -5.17 13.14 -10.78
N ALA A 82 -5.09 11.98 -10.11
CA ALA A 82 -6.17 11.41 -9.32
C ALA A 82 -6.62 12.37 -8.20
N GLY A 83 -5.66 13.02 -7.55
CA GLY A 83 -5.95 14.07 -6.59
C GLY A 83 -6.70 15.25 -7.19
N ASN A 84 -6.30 15.74 -8.36
CA ASN A 84 -7.00 16.83 -9.06
C ASN A 84 -8.43 16.41 -9.43
N VAL A 85 -8.63 15.18 -9.91
CA VAL A 85 -9.97 14.66 -10.21
C VAL A 85 -10.84 14.61 -8.95
N ALA A 86 -10.30 14.13 -7.82
CA ALA A 86 -11.03 14.06 -6.55
C ALA A 86 -11.44 15.45 -6.04
N ASP A 87 -10.56 16.45 -6.18
CA ASP A 87 -10.83 17.82 -5.73
C ASP A 87 -11.81 18.56 -6.66
N LEU A 88 -11.61 18.47 -7.99
CA LEU A 88 -12.41 19.23 -8.96
C LEU A 88 -13.75 18.59 -9.28
N ARG A 89 -13.82 17.26 -9.38
CA ARG A 89 -15.03 16.51 -9.74
C ARG A 89 -15.74 15.91 -8.54
N GLY A 90 -15.13 15.97 -7.35
CA GLY A 90 -15.60 15.41 -6.09
C GLY A 90 -15.10 13.99 -5.84
N ALA A 91 -14.82 13.71 -4.58
CA ALA A 91 -14.22 12.45 -4.12
C ALA A 91 -15.01 11.20 -4.54
N LYS A 92 -16.35 11.23 -4.43
CA LYS A 92 -17.22 10.12 -4.86
C LYS A 92 -17.06 9.80 -6.34
N ARG A 93 -17.02 10.81 -7.22
CA ARG A 93 -16.85 10.60 -8.67
C ARG A 93 -15.47 10.01 -9.00
N ALA A 94 -14.43 10.44 -8.29
CA ALA A 94 -13.10 9.86 -8.42
C ALA A 94 -13.11 8.37 -8.06
N VAL A 95 -13.72 7.99 -6.92
CA VAL A 95 -13.82 6.59 -6.47
C VAL A 95 -14.62 5.74 -7.47
N VAL A 96 -15.76 6.22 -7.93
CA VAL A 96 -16.57 5.52 -8.95
C VAL A 96 -15.77 5.34 -10.24
N GLY A 97 -15.12 6.39 -10.75
CA GLY A 97 -14.26 6.29 -11.93
C GLY A 97 -13.10 5.32 -11.75
N GLY A 98 -12.53 5.26 -10.54
CA GLY A 98 -11.48 4.32 -10.18
C GLY A 98 -11.95 2.85 -10.24
N PHE A 99 -13.14 2.55 -9.73
CA PHE A 99 -13.70 1.19 -9.84
C PHE A 99 -14.06 0.81 -11.27
N VAL A 100 -14.56 1.74 -12.07
CA VAL A 100 -14.80 1.49 -13.50
C VAL A 100 -13.47 1.18 -14.21
N ALA A 101 -12.42 1.96 -13.98
CA ALA A 101 -11.10 1.70 -14.54
C ALA A 101 -10.55 0.33 -14.10
N ALA A 102 -10.72 -0.04 -12.83
CA ALA A 102 -10.32 -1.35 -12.32
C ALA A 102 -11.11 -2.50 -12.98
N ALA A 103 -12.42 -2.36 -13.19
CA ALA A 103 -13.20 -3.36 -13.90
C ALA A 103 -12.76 -3.49 -15.37
N CYS A 104 -12.51 -2.37 -16.05
CA CYS A 104 -11.96 -2.37 -17.41
C CYS A 104 -10.58 -3.03 -17.49
N SER A 105 -9.72 -2.88 -16.46
CA SER A 105 -8.43 -3.58 -16.41
C SER A 105 -8.61 -5.09 -16.40
N GLY A 106 -9.61 -5.62 -15.68
CA GLY A 106 -9.97 -7.04 -15.69
C GLY A 106 -10.40 -7.54 -17.07
N LEU A 107 -11.15 -6.73 -17.83
CA LEU A 107 -11.50 -7.04 -19.22
C LEU A 107 -10.26 -7.08 -20.12
N ILE A 108 -9.29 -6.18 -19.91
CA ILE A 108 -8.03 -6.20 -20.66
C ILE A 108 -7.22 -7.47 -20.30
N TYR A 109 -7.24 -7.92 -19.04
CA TYR A 109 -6.62 -9.20 -18.67
C TYR A 109 -7.30 -10.39 -19.35
N LEU A 110 -8.62 -10.41 -19.47
CA LEU A 110 -9.33 -11.41 -20.27
C LEU A 110 -8.91 -11.35 -21.73
N ALA A 111 -8.81 -10.15 -22.28
CA ALA A 111 -8.40 -9.96 -23.66
C ALA A 111 -6.96 -10.47 -23.92
N SER A 112 -6.03 -10.38 -22.93
CA SER A 112 -4.67 -10.89 -23.09
C SER A 112 -4.63 -12.39 -23.41
N LEU A 113 -5.61 -13.16 -22.97
CA LEU A 113 -5.72 -14.60 -23.22
C LEU A 113 -6.02 -14.96 -24.68
N LEU A 114 -6.43 -13.98 -25.50
CA LEU A 114 -6.62 -14.19 -26.94
C LEU A 114 -5.30 -14.31 -27.70
N TRP A 115 -4.18 -13.94 -27.09
CA TRP A 115 -2.85 -13.95 -27.70
C TRP A 115 -1.85 -14.85 -26.97
N LEU A 116 -2.29 -15.99 -26.42
CA LEU A 116 -1.38 -16.93 -25.75
C LEU A 116 -0.31 -17.49 -26.69
N ASP A 117 -0.61 -17.64 -27.97
CA ASP A 117 0.32 -18.06 -29.02
C ASP A 117 1.31 -16.95 -29.42
N GLN A 118 1.09 -15.72 -28.95
CA GLN A 118 1.94 -14.55 -29.17
C GLN A 118 2.32 -13.91 -27.83
N PRO A 119 3.24 -14.53 -27.06
CA PRO A 119 3.49 -14.14 -25.67
C PRO A 119 3.83 -12.67 -25.48
N VAL A 120 4.58 -12.06 -26.40
CA VAL A 120 4.94 -10.63 -26.33
C VAL A 120 3.71 -9.74 -26.43
N VAL A 121 2.75 -10.08 -27.30
CA VAL A 121 1.49 -9.33 -27.45
C VAL A 121 0.65 -9.50 -26.19
N SER A 122 0.52 -10.73 -25.67
CA SER A 122 -0.20 -11.00 -24.43
C SER A 122 0.37 -10.18 -23.26
N VAL A 123 1.70 -10.15 -23.10
CA VAL A 123 2.37 -9.34 -22.08
C VAL A 123 2.11 -7.83 -22.27
N ALA A 124 2.14 -7.32 -23.49
CA ALA A 124 1.85 -5.92 -23.76
C ALA A 124 0.41 -5.54 -23.37
N VAL A 125 -0.56 -6.42 -23.67
CA VAL A 125 -1.96 -6.24 -23.27
C VAL A 125 -2.10 -6.31 -21.75
N LEU A 126 -1.46 -7.28 -21.07
CA LEU A 126 -1.42 -7.36 -19.61
C LEU A 126 -0.84 -6.08 -18.99
N LEU A 127 0.24 -5.56 -19.58
CA LEU A 127 0.88 -4.32 -19.12
C LEU A 127 -0.08 -3.13 -19.22
N ALA A 128 -0.83 -3.00 -20.33
CA ALA A 128 -1.86 -1.98 -20.46
C ALA A 128 -2.94 -2.11 -19.37
N GLY A 129 -3.39 -3.34 -19.08
CA GLY A 129 -4.31 -3.62 -17.98
C GLY A 129 -3.73 -3.23 -16.61
N ARG A 130 -2.43 -3.49 -16.34
CA ARG A 130 -1.74 -3.07 -15.11
C ARG A 130 -1.70 -1.56 -14.95
N VAL A 131 -1.40 -0.83 -16.02
CA VAL A 131 -1.41 0.64 -16.02
C VAL A 131 -2.81 1.16 -15.73
N LEU A 132 -3.84 0.61 -16.37
CA LEU A 132 -5.23 1.03 -16.13
C LEU A 132 -5.69 0.72 -14.70
N LEU A 133 -5.30 -0.44 -14.15
CA LEU A 133 -5.56 -0.79 -12.74
C LEU A 133 -4.94 0.23 -11.79
N ALA A 134 -3.70 0.64 -12.05
CA ALA A 134 -2.99 1.64 -11.25
C ALA A 134 -3.66 3.02 -11.27
N LEU A 135 -4.17 3.44 -12.43
CA LEU A 135 -5.00 4.66 -12.54
C LEU A 135 -6.26 4.55 -11.68
N GLY A 136 -6.93 3.40 -11.73
CA GLY A 136 -8.09 3.09 -10.91
C GLY A 136 -7.76 3.11 -9.41
N GLU A 137 -6.69 2.45 -9.01
CA GLU A 137 -6.18 2.42 -7.64
C GLU A 137 -5.88 3.83 -7.10
N SER A 138 -5.18 4.66 -7.88
CA SER A 138 -4.87 6.04 -7.50
C SER A 138 -6.13 6.87 -7.24
N LEU A 139 -7.17 6.72 -8.08
CA LEU A 139 -8.46 7.37 -7.91
C LEU A 139 -9.20 6.86 -6.66
N VAL A 140 -9.21 5.55 -6.43
CA VAL A 140 -9.88 4.95 -5.27
C VAL A 140 -9.21 5.38 -3.97
N ILE A 141 -7.88 5.24 -3.83
CA ILE A 141 -7.17 5.59 -2.60
C ILE A 141 -7.30 7.08 -2.30
N THR A 142 -6.99 7.92 -3.28
CA THR A 142 -7.02 9.38 -3.08
C THR A 142 -8.44 9.87 -2.82
N GLY A 143 -9.40 9.33 -3.57
CA GLY A 143 -10.81 9.68 -3.41
C GLY A 143 -11.37 9.23 -2.06
N THR A 144 -11.16 7.98 -1.64
CA THR A 144 -11.68 7.45 -0.36
C THR A 144 -11.03 8.12 0.84
N MET A 145 -9.73 8.46 0.77
CA MET A 145 -9.05 9.20 1.82
C MET A 145 -9.66 10.60 2.00
N GLY A 146 -9.78 11.37 0.92
CA GLY A 146 -10.39 12.69 0.96
C GLY A 146 -11.86 12.66 1.38
N TRP A 147 -12.61 11.69 0.87
CA TRP A 147 -14.03 11.49 1.21
C TRP A 147 -14.21 11.12 2.69
N GLY A 148 -13.42 10.16 3.18
CA GLY A 148 -13.47 9.74 4.58
C GLY A 148 -13.16 10.89 5.53
N ILE A 149 -12.10 11.67 5.26
CA ILE A 149 -11.75 12.85 6.07
C ILE A 149 -12.88 13.89 6.05
N ALA A 150 -13.49 14.13 4.89
CA ALA A 150 -14.59 15.09 4.77
C ALA A 150 -15.86 14.65 5.54
N LEU A 151 -16.12 13.33 5.66
CA LEU A 151 -17.26 12.79 6.40
C LEU A 151 -17.06 12.83 7.92
N VAL A 152 -15.85 12.55 8.42
CA VAL A 152 -15.60 12.43 9.86
C VAL A 152 -14.88 13.62 10.48
N GLY A 153 -14.42 14.56 9.65
CA GLY A 153 -13.65 15.73 10.05
C GLY A 153 -12.14 15.52 10.09
N PRO A 154 -11.35 16.59 9.87
CA PRO A 154 -9.88 16.52 9.77
C PRO A 154 -9.20 15.98 11.03
N GLN A 155 -9.79 16.17 12.21
CA GLN A 155 -9.31 15.66 13.50
C GLN A 155 -9.28 14.12 13.56
N HIS A 156 -10.03 13.42 12.70
CA HIS A 156 -10.08 11.97 12.61
C HIS A 156 -9.28 11.40 11.41
N GLY A 157 -8.51 12.25 10.72
CA GLY A 157 -7.73 11.83 9.55
C GLY A 157 -6.80 10.64 9.81
N GLY A 158 -6.17 10.57 10.99
CA GLY A 158 -5.36 9.42 11.39
C GLY A 158 -6.16 8.11 11.47
N LYS A 159 -7.43 8.16 11.95
CA LYS A 159 -8.32 6.99 11.99
C LYS A 159 -8.69 6.54 10.57
N VAL A 160 -8.98 7.48 9.66
CA VAL A 160 -9.25 7.17 8.24
C VAL A 160 -8.06 6.42 7.64
N MET A 161 -6.84 6.95 7.78
CA MET A 161 -5.62 6.30 7.27
C MET A 161 -5.39 4.92 7.88
N ALA A 162 -5.63 4.75 9.19
CA ALA A 162 -5.46 3.47 9.86
C ALA A 162 -6.43 2.41 9.32
N TRP A 163 -7.72 2.74 9.19
CA TRP A 163 -8.72 1.80 8.66
C TRP A 163 -8.49 1.45 7.21
N LEU A 164 -8.13 2.43 6.36
CA LEU A 164 -7.78 2.16 4.96
C LEU A 164 -6.53 1.27 4.86
N GLY A 165 -5.51 1.53 5.68
CA GLY A 165 -4.30 0.69 5.73
C GLY A 165 -4.60 -0.75 6.15
N ILE A 166 -5.42 -0.96 7.20
CA ILE A 166 -5.85 -2.31 7.61
C ILE A 166 -6.60 -3.00 6.48
N ALA A 167 -7.53 -2.30 5.81
CA ALA A 167 -8.29 -2.86 4.69
C ALA A 167 -7.38 -3.32 3.54
N ILE A 168 -6.38 -2.52 3.18
CA ILE A 168 -5.40 -2.82 2.12
C ILE A 168 -4.66 -4.14 2.43
N TYR A 169 -4.04 -4.22 3.60
CA TYR A 169 -3.20 -5.40 3.92
C TYR A 169 -4.03 -6.64 4.28
N ALA A 170 -5.22 -6.47 4.87
CA ALA A 170 -6.15 -7.58 5.06
C ALA A 170 -6.64 -8.16 3.72
N ALA A 171 -6.91 -7.29 2.74
CA ALA A 171 -7.30 -7.70 1.39
C ALA A 171 -6.16 -8.44 0.66
N MET A 172 -4.91 -7.99 0.81
CA MET A 172 -3.76 -8.67 0.24
C MET A 172 -3.52 -10.04 0.90
N ALA A 173 -3.62 -10.09 2.24
CA ALA A 173 -3.44 -11.33 3.01
C ALA A 173 -4.49 -12.40 2.67
N GLY A 174 -5.76 -12.02 2.57
CA GLY A 174 -6.85 -12.93 2.20
C GLY A 174 -6.95 -13.16 0.69
N GLY A 175 -6.59 -12.17 -0.11
CA GLY A 175 -6.65 -12.22 -1.56
C GLY A 175 -5.70 -13.24 -2.17
N ALA A 176 -4.49 -13.35 -1.64
CA ALA A 176 -3.49 -14.28 -2.17
C ALA A 176 -3.97 -15.76 -2.16
N PRO A 177 -4.43 -16.34 -1.03
CA PRO A 177 -4.96 -17.71 -1.05
C PRO A 177 -6.24 -17.85 -1.88
N LEU A 178 -7.12 -16.85 -1.88
CA LEU A 178 -8.29 -16.84 -2.76
C LEU A 178 -7.88 -16.84 -4.24
N GLY A 179 -6.86 -16.09 -4.61
CA GLY A 179 -6.31 -16.06 -5.96
C GLY A 179 -5.78 -17.42 -6.40
N VAL A 180 -5.03 -18.11 -5.55
CA VAL A 180 -4.58 -19.48 -5.82
C VAL A 180 -5.76 -20.41 -6.00
N ALA A 181 -6.78 -20.34 -5.14
CA ALA A 181 -7.99 -21.17 -5.24
C ALA A 181 -8.76 -20.92 -6.55
N VAL A 182 -8.98 -19.66 -6.91
CA VAL A 182 -9.63 -19.24 -8.17
C VAL A 182 -8.83 -19.75 -9.38
N ASN A 183 -7.51 -19.58 -9.34
CA ASN A 183 -6.64 -20.00 -10.43
C ASN A 183 -6.60 -21.53 -10.61
N LYS A 184 -6.71 -22.31 -9.52
CA LYS A 184 -6.79 -23.78 -9.61
C LYS A 184 -8.05 -24.26 -10.32
N VAL A 185 -9.17 -23.55 -10.19
CA VAL A 185 -10.47 -23.97 -10.76
C VAL A 185 -10.68 -23.41 -12.18
N TRP A 186 -10.36 -22.14 -12.38
CA TRP A 186 -10.69 -21.41 -13.61
C TRP A 186 -9.46 -20.83 -14.34
N GLY A 187 -8.25 -21.15 -13.90
CA GLY A 187 -7.02 -20.60 -14.47
C GLY A 187 -6.97 -19.07 -14.35
N PHE A 188 -6.10 -18.46 -15.16
CA PHE A 188 -5.94 -17.00 -15.19
C PHE A 188 -7.21 -16.27 -15.66
N ALA A 189 -8.05 -16.93 -16.47
CA ALA A 189 -9.36 -16.39 -16.85
C ALA A 189 -10.27 -16.12 -15.65
N GLY A 190 -10.22 -17.00 -14.62
CA GLY A 190 -10.92 -16.79 -13.36
C GLY A 190 -10.41 -15.54 -12.62
N ILE A 191 -9.10 -15.35 -12.55
CA ILE A 191 -8.49 -14.15 -11.94
C ILE A 191 -8.94 -12.88 -12.67
N ALA A 192 -8.90 -12.89 -13.99
CA ALA A 192 -9.35 -11.76 -14.80
C ALA A 192 -10.85 -11.49 -14.62
N GLY A 193 -11.69 -12.52 -14.60
CA GLY A 193 -13.14 -12.42 -14.36
C GLY A 193 -13.45 -11.85 -12.97
N VAL A 194 -12.79 -12.32 -11.93
CA VAL A 194 -12.94 -11.78 -10.56
C VAL A 194 -12.42 -10.33 -10.49
N SER A 195 -11.38 -9.99 -11.26
CA SER A 195 -10.89 -8.61 -11.38
C SER A 195 -11.88 -7.66 -12.07
N VAL A 196 -12.85 -8.18 -12.82
CA VAL A 196 -14.03 -7.42 -13.29
C VAL A 196 -15.10 -7.35 -12.21
N ALA A 197 -15.46 -8.50 -11.63
CA ALA A 197 -16.60 -8.63 -10.73
C ALA A 197 -16.44 -7.84 -9.42
N LEU A 198 -15.26 -7.91 -8.79
CA LEU A 198 -15.02 -7.24 -7.51
C LEU A 198 -15.15 -5.71 -7.58
N PRO A 199 -14.54 -4.99 -8.55
CA PRO A 199 -14.77 -3.56 -8.67
C PRO A 199 -16.24 -3.19 -8.94
N LEU A 200 -16.98 -4.01 -9.70
CA LEU A 200 -18.42 -3.81 -9.92
C LEU A 200 -19.21 -3.98 -8.62
N LEU A 201 -18.86 -4.97 -7.78
CA LEU A 201 -19.45 -5.12 -6.43
C LEU A 201 -19.13 -3.91 -5.54
N ALA A 202 -17.90 -3.40 -5.60
CA ALA A 202 -17.52 -2.20 -4.85
C ALA A 202 -18.35 -0.96 -5.29
N LEU A 203 -18.71 -0.85 -6.57
CA LEU A 203 -19.61 0.19 -7.05
C LEU A 203 -21.00 0.11 -6.41
N LEU A 204 -21.52 -1.08 -6.14
CA LEU A 204 -22.81 -1.25 -5.43
C LEU A 204 -22.72 -0.75 -3.98
N VAL A 205 -21.56 -0.94 -3.32
CA VAL A 205 -21.32 -0.44 -1.95
C VAL A 205 -21.18 1.08 -1.92
N VAL A 206 -20.52 1.67 -2.92
CA VAL A 206 -20.19 3.11 -2.94
C VAL A 206 -21.33 3.96 -3.49
N SER A 207 -22.11 3.43 -4.45
CA SER A 207 -23.18 4.16 -5.13
C SER A 207 -24.20 4.81 -4.21
N PRO A 208 -24.73 4.15 -3.14
CA PRO A 208 -25.70 4.75 -2.24
C PRO A 208 -25.10 5.79 -1.28
N GLN A 209 -23.75 5.85 -1.15
CA GLN A 209 -23.12 6.76 -0.20
C GLN A 209 -23.27 8.22 -0.64
N ARG A 210 -23.50 9.13 0.33
CA ARG A 210 -23.59 10.57 0.04
C ARG A 210 -22.22 11.12 -0.37
N GLY A 211 -22.16 11.77 -1.54
CA GLY A 211 -20.98 12.47 -2.00
C GLY A 211 -20.72 13.73 -1.15
N VAL A 212 -19.46 14.17 -1.12
CA VAL A 212 -19.05 15.45 -0.53
C VAL A 212 -18.77 16.43 -1.66
N ALA A 213 -19.07 17.71 -1.43
CA ALA A 213 -18.85 18.76 -2.42
C ALA A 213 -17.37 18.86 -2.79
N ALA A 214 -17.10 19.19 -4.06
CA ALA A 214 -15.76 19.44 -4.54
C ALA A 214 -15.13 20.64 -3.79
N SER A 215 -13.83 20.53 -3.49
CA SER A 215 -13.09 21.61 -2.81
C SER A 215 -12.32 22.41 -3.86
N ALA A 216 -12.55 23.71 -3.91
CA ALA A 216 -11.84 24.63 -4.82
C ALA A 216 -10.47 25.09 -4.28
N ALA A 217 -9.85 24.35 -3.37
CA ALA A 217 -8.58 24.74 -2.76
C ALA A 217 -7.45 24.75 -3.80
N ARG A 218 -6.76 25.88 -3.95
CA ARG A 218 -5.53 25.98 -4.76
C ARG A 218 -4.45 25.09 -4.16
N ARG A 219 -3.95 24.15 -4.95
CA ARG A 219 -2.84 23.29 -4.52
C ARG A 219 -1.51 24.02 -4.58
N THR A 220 -0.75 23.92 -3.50
CA THR A 220 0.67 24.26 -3.50
C THR A 220 1.43 23.26 -4.39
N PRO A 221 2.38 23.71 -5.25
CA PRO A 221 3.16 22.79 -6.07
C PRO A 221 3.92 21.76 -5.24
N PHE A 222 3.87 20.50 -5.66
CA PHE A 222 4.44 19.34 -4.99
C PHE A 222 5.94 19.47 -4.66
N TYR A 223 6.73 20.06 -5.57
CA TYR A 223 8.17 20.23 -5.38
C TYR A 223 8.55 21.14 -4.20
N LYS A 224 7.64 22.02 -3.73
CA LYS A 224 7.90 22.93 -2.59
C LYS A 224 8.03 22.19 -1.25
N VAL A 225 7.47 21.00 -1.13
CA VAL A 225 7.54 20.19 0.09
C VAL A 225 8.57 19.07 0.02
N LEU A 226 9.09 18.79 -1.18
CA LEU A 226 10.03 17.69 -1.39
C LEU A 226 11.30 17.83 -0.53
N GLY A 227 11.82 19.06 -0.41
CA GLY A 227 12.98 19.35 0.44
C GLY A 227 12.77 19.05 1.93
N ALA A 228 11.53 19.14 2.42
CA ALA A 228 11.22 18.84 3.81
C ALA A 228 11.10 17.32 4.07
N VAL A 229 10.66 16.53 3.08
CA VAL A 229 10.31 15.12 3.26
C VAL A 229 11.29 14.14 2.61
N TRP A 230 12.29 14.60 1.86
CA TRP A 230 13.17 13.71 1.09
C TRP A 230 13.93 12.69 1.96
N GLN A 231 14.43 13.08 3.15
CA GLN A 231 15.13 12.16 4.03
C GLN A 231 14.20 11.06 4.57
N PRO A 232 13.09 11.37 5.27
CA PRO A 232 12.17 10.33 5.71
C PRO A 232 11.53 9.58 4.53
N GLY A 233 11.31 10.24 3.39
CA GLY A 233 10.85 9.60 2.15
C GLY A 233 11.86 8.59 1.60
N LEU A 234 13.16 8.92 1.59
CA LEU A 234 14.22 7.98 1.22
C LEU A 234 14.27 6.78 2.18
N GLY A 235 14.12 7.00 3.49
CA GLY A 235 14.02 5.91 4.46
C GLY A 235 12.86 4.96 4.17
N LEU A 236 11.69 5.51 3.85
CA LEU A 236 10.54 4.72 3.41
C LEU A 236 10.82 3.97 2.11
N ALA A 237 11.38 4.64 1.10
CA ALA A 237 11.69 4.04 -0.18
C ALA A 237 12.62 2.84 -0.06
N LEU A 238 13.71 2.98 0.70
CA LEU A 238 14.67 1.90 0.92
C LEU A 238 14.05 0.71 1.67
N SER A 239 13.23 0.96 2.70
CA SER A 239 12.52 -0.09 3.43
C SER A 239 11.46 -0.77 2.53
N SER A 240 10.75 -0.03 1.68
CA SER A 240 9.72 -0.60 0.81
C SER A 240 10.24 -1.64 -0.20
N VAL A 241 11.56 -1.72 -0.39
CA VAL A 241 12.19 -2.76 -1.23
C VAL A 241 11.86 -4.16 -0.72
N GLY A 242 11.85 -4.38 0.61
CA GLY A 242 11.49 -5.67 1.21
C GLY A 242 10.08 -6.13 0.82
N PHE A 243 9.11 -5.24 0.88
CA PHE A 243 7.75 -5.50 0.40
C PHE A 243 7.70 -5.72 -1.12
N GLY A 244 8.44 -4.92 -1.90
CA GLY A 244 8.49 -5.02 -3.36
C GLY A 244 9.01 -6.37 -3.84
N VAL A 245 10.08 -6.90 -3.24
CA VAL A 245 10.63 -8.21 -3.63
C VAL A 245 9.71 -9.37 -3.23
N ILE A 246 9.02 -9.28 -2.09
CA ILE A 246 8.01 -10.28 -1.71
C ILE A 246 6.89 -10.29 -2.75
N THR A 247 6.32 -9.13 -3.07
CA THR A 247 5.15 -9.05 -3.96
C THR A 247 5.44 -9.53 -5.39
N ALA A 248 6.66 -9.33 -5.87
CA ALA A 248 7.02 -9.70 -7.24
C ALA A 248 7.62 -11.12 -7.36
N PHE A 249 8.35 -11.60 -6.34
CA PHE A 249 9.23 -12.76 -6.51
C PHE A 249 8.98 -13.93 -5.56
N ILE A 250 8.16 -13.79 -4.50
CA ILE A 250 7.95 -14.90 -3.55
C ILE A 250 7.30 -16.11 -4.22
N ALA A 251 6.34 -15.89 -5.13
CA ALA A 251 5.71 -16.96 -5.89
C ALA A 251 6.71 -17.69 -6.78
N LEU A 252 7.62 -16.95 -7.43
CA LEU A 252 8.69 -17.53 -8.27
C LEU A 252 9.71 -18.30 -7.42
N LEU A 253 10.04 -17.84 -6.22
CA LEU A 253 10.93 -18.54 -5.30
C LEU A 253 10.30 -19.90 -4.89
N PHE A 254 9.04 -19.89 -4.49
CA PHE A 254 8.31 -21.10 -4.10
C PHE A 254 8.23 -22.10 -5.25
N ALA A 255 7.94 -21.64 -6.47
CA ALA A 255 7.92 -22.47 -7.65
C ALA A 255 9.32 -23.07 -7.97
N ALA A 256 10.39 -22.24 -7.90
CA ALA A 256 11.76 -22.68 -8.14
C ALA A 256 12.25 -23.72 -7.11
N ARG A 257 11.72 -23.68 -5.87
CA ARG A 257 12.07 -24.60 -4.78
C ARG A 257 11.07 -25.74 -4.60
N SER A 258 9.97 -25.76 -5.37
CA SER A 258 8.88 -26.76 -5.25
C SER A 258 8.30 -26.81 -3.83
N TRP A 259 8.16 -25.66 -3.15
CA TRP A 259 7.69 -25.55 -1.77
C TRP A 259 6.18 -25.53 -1.61
N GLY A 260 5.42 -25.66 -2.69
CA GLY A 260 3.96 -25.65 -2.65
C GLY A 260 3.36 -24.23 -2.65
N ASP A 261 2.45 -23.95 -1.73
CA ASP A 261 1.61 -22.75 -1.79
C ASP A 261 2.31 -21.47 -1.32
N SER A 262 2.67 -20.60 -2.27
CA SER A 262 3.27 -19.30 -1.99
C SER A 262 2.29 -18.28 -1.39
N SER A 263 0.97 -18.52 -1.47
CA SER A 263 -0.03 -17.56 -0.97
C SER A 263 0.06 -17.37 0.54
N LEU A 264 0.49 -18.41 1.27
CA LEU A 264 0.68 -18.35 2.71
C LEU A 264 1.79 -17.38 3.12
N ALA A 265 2.76 -17.09 2.25
CA ALA A 265 3.76 -16.06 2.54
C ALA A 265 3.13 -14.66 2.55
N PHE A 266 2.21 -14.37 1.61
CA PHE A 266 1.45 -13.10 1.61
C PHE A 266 0.52 -13.01 2.82
N THR A 267 -0.13 -14.12 3.18
CA THR A 267 -1.00 -14.21 4.36
C THR A 267 -0.19 -13.96 5.65
N SER A 268 0.97 -14.61 5.81
CA SER A 268 1.87 -14.43 6.95
C SER A 268 2.36 -12.99 7.06
N PHE A 269 2.79 -12.38 5.94
CA PHE A 269 3.16 -10.98 5.86
C PHE A 269 2.01 -10.07 6.32
N GLY A 270 0.81 -10.25 5.74
CA GLY A 270 -0.34 -9.38 6.00
C GLY A 270 -0.88 -9.51 7.42
N ILE A 271 -0.95 -10.73 7.98
CA ILE A 271 -1.34 -10.95 9.38
C ILE A 271 -0.34 -10.28 10.32
N ALA A 272 0.95 -10.51 10.13
CA ALA A 272 1.99 -9.91 10.97
C ALA A 272 1.99 -8.39 10.88
N PHE A 273 1.76 -7.82 9.68
CA PHE A 273 1.59 -6.39 9.46
C PHE A 273 0.41 -5.84 10.26
N ILE A 274 -0.76 -6.50 10.21
CA ILE A 274 -1.97 -6.06 10.93
C ILE A 274 -1.75 -6.16 12.45
N VAL A 275 -1.19 -7.27 12.93
CA VAL A 275 -0.87 -7.47 14.34
C VAL A 275 0.05 -6.36 14.86
N ALA A 276 1.15 -6.08 14.15
CA ALA A 276 2.05 -5.00 14.50
C ALA A 276 1.32 -3.63 14.55
N ARG A 277 0.44 -3.37 13.57
CA ARG A 277 -0.33 -2.14 13.51
C ARG A 277 -1.33 -2.00 14.67
N LEU A 278 -2.02 -3.08 15.03
CA LEU A 278 -3.02 -3.05 16.10
C LEU A 278 -2.40 -2.83 17.48
N PHE A 279 -1.27 -3.48 17.76
CA PHE A 279 -0.68 -3.43 19.09
C PHE A 279 0.34 -2.29 19.29
N PHE A 280 1.04 -1.87 18.23
CA PHE A 280 2.19 -0.97 18.35
C PHE A 280 2.06 0.34 17.57
N ALA A 281 0.88 0.64 16.95
CA ALA A 281 0.69 1.87 16.17
C ALA A 281 0.90 3.17 16.97
N HIS A 282 0.84 3.12 18.30
CA HIS A 282 1.05 4.27 19.19
C HIS A 282 2.54 4.60 19.44
N LEU A 283 3.44 3.64 19.18
CA LEU A 283 4.86 3.80 19.50
C LEU A 283 5.57 4.97 18.77
N PRO A 284 5.33 5.25 17.47
CA PRO A 284 5.96 6.37 16.78
C PRO A 284 5.69 7.73 17.46
N ASP A 285 4.50 7.90 18.04
CA ASP A 285 4.13 9.13 18.74
C ASP A 285 4.71 9.20 20.16
N GLN A 286 4.88 8.06 20.85
CA GLN A 286 5.37 8.00 22.22
C GLN A 286 6.90 8.04 22.34
N ILE A 287 7.61 7.23 21.55
CA ILE A 287 9.08 7.08 21.68
C ILE A 287 9.87 7.71 20.52
N GLY A 288 9.13 8.29 19.55
CA GLY A 288 9.68 8.97 18.38
C GLY A 288 9.75 8.10 17.12
N GLY A 289 9.37 8.69 15.99
CA GLY A 289 9.24 8.00 14.72
C GLY A 289 10.52 7.34 14.24
N ALA A 290 11.67 8.05 14.32
CA ALA A 290 12.95 7.54 13.86
C ALA A 290 13.47 6.34 14.67
N ARG A 291 13.18 6.28 15.99
CA ARG A 291 13.55 5.12 16.83
C ARG A 291 12.74 3.88 16.45
N VAL A 292 11.43 4.06 16.29
CA VAL A 292 10.54 2.97 15.86
C VAL A 292 10.94 2.47 14.47
N ALA A 293 11.18 3.38 13.53
CA ALA A 293 11.62 3.03 12.18
C ALA A 293 12.93 2.20 12.22
N LEU A 294 13.92 2.60 13.05
CA LEU A 294 15.19 1.89 13.16
C LEU A 294 14.99 0.43 13.64
N VAL A 295 14.22 0.23 14.72
CA VAL A 295 13.94 -1.13 15.25
C VAL A 295 13.18 -1.97 14.19
N CYS A 296 12.19 -1.37 13.55
CA CYS A 296 11.36 -2.04 12.57
C CYS A 296 12.15 -2.42 11.30
N VAL A 297 13.05 -1.57 10.83
CA VAL A 297 13.97 -1.88 9.72
C VAL A 297 14.89 -3.05 10.07
N VAL A 298 15.41 -3.14 11.32
CA VAL A 298 16.21 -4.32 11.75
C VAL A 298 15.38 -5.61 11.63
N ILE A 299 14.13 -5.60 12.12
CA ILE A 299 13.24 -6.76 12.02
C ILE A 299 12.98 -7.13 10.55
N GLU A 300 12.78 -6.14 9.70
CA GLU A 300 12.56 -6.33 8.27
C GLU A 300 13.79 -6.94 7.57
N VAL A 301 15.01 -6.46 7.89
CA VAL A 301 16.27 -7.05 7.39
C VAL A 301 16.38 -8.52 7.79
N LEU A 302 16.09 -8.84 9.05
CA LEU A 302 16.10 -10.23 9.53
C LEU A 302 15.10 -11.08 8.77
N GLY A 303 13.91 -10.55 8.47
CA GLY A 303 12.90 -11.21 7.64
C GLY A 303 13.39 -11.52 6.24
N GLN A 304 14.02 -10.55 5.56
CA GLN A 304 14.61 -10.73 4.23
C GLN A 304 15.76 -11.75 4.23
N LEU A 305 16.62 -11.71 5.22
CA LEU A 305 17.71 -12.68 5.38
C LEU A 305 17.20 -14.09 5.64
N LEU A 306 16.12 -14.25 6.41
CA LEU A 306 15.47 -15.54 6.62
C LEU A 306 14.91 -16.10 5.29
N ILE A 307 14.28 -15.28 4.46
CA ILE A 307 13.79 -15.73 3.15
C ILE A 307 14.98 -16.13 2.26
N TRP A 308 16.05 -15.32 2.27
CA TRP A 308 17.26 -15.64 1.51
C TRP A 308 17.89 -16.97 1.91
N GLN A 309 17.98 -17.27 3.21
CA GLN A 309 18.56 -18.51 3.71
C GLN A 309 17.56 -19.68 3.80
N ALA A 310 16.30 -19.46 3.40
CA ALA A 310 15.28 -20.46 3.59
C ALA A 310 15.61 -21.77 2.85
N GLY A 311 15.66 -22.85 3.61
CA GLY A 311 15.75 -24.23 3.12
C GLY A 311 14.40 -24.91 3.02
N THR A 312 13.36 -24.31 3.64
CA THR A 312 11.98 -24.85 3.67
C THR A 312 10.97 -23.71 3.55
N ALA A 313 9.74 -24.04 3.13
CA ALA A 313 8.62 -23.08 3.04
C ALA A 313 8.34 -22.40 4.39
N TRP A 314 8.43 -23.10 5.51
CA TRP A 314 8.15 -22.56 6.84
C TRP A 314 9.10 -21.44 7.23
N VAL A 315 10.38 -21.55 6.89
CA VAL A 315 11.36 -20.48 7.12
C VAL A 315 11.04 -19.27 6.26
N ALA A 316 10.61 -19.48 5.00
CA ALA A 316 10.20 -18.39 4.13
C ALA A 316 8.92 -17.70 4.63
N TYR A 317 7.94 -18.45 5.17
CA TYR A 317 6.75 -17.86 5.80
C TYR A 317 7.10 -17.04 7.04
N ALA A 318 8.00 -17.55 7.89
CA ALA A 318 8.50 -16.80 9.05
C ALA A 318 9.23 -15.50 8.63
N GLY A 319 10.05 -15.58 7.58
CA GLY A 319 10.73 -14.40 7.01
C GLY A 319 9.76 -13.38 6.44
N ALA A 320 8.71 -13.84 5.73
CA ALA A 320 7.64 -12.98 5.24
C ALA A 320 6.86 -12.31 6.38
N ALA A 321 6.55 -13.06 7.45
CA ALA A 321 5.92 -12.52 8.65
C ALA A 321 6.77 -11.45 9.33
N LEU A 322 8.07 -11.69 9.53
CA LEU A 322 8.98 -10.70 10.10
C LEU A 322 9.10 -9.46 9.23
N THR A 323 9.19 -9.63 7.91
CA THR A 323 9.20 -8.50 6.98
C THR A 323 7.91 -7.68 7.11
N GLY A 324 6.75 -8.33 7.16
CA GLY A 324 5.46 -7.64 7.32
C GLY A 324 5.33 -6.93 8.66
N PHE A 325 5.79 -7.55 9.75
CA PHE A 325 5.81 -6.96 11.08
C PHE A 325 6.67 -5.68 11.12
N GLY A 326 7.91 -5.77 10.63
CA GLY A 326 8.83 -4.64 10.57
C GLY A 326 8.28 -3.52 9.70
N TYR A 327 7.90 -3.84 8.46
CA TYR A 327 7.40 -2.86 7.49
C TYR A 327 6.16 -2.09 7.98
N SER A 328 5.32 -2.71 8.81
CA SER A 328 4.07 -2.11 9.30
C SER A 328 4.27 -0.75 9.97
N LEU A 329 5.30 -0.58 10.78
CA LEU A 329 5.53 0.64 11.53
C LEU A 329 6.61 1.54 10.93
N VAL A 330 7.32 1.10 9.89
CA VAL A 330 8.26 1.95 9.15
C VAL A 330 7.53 3.12 8.50
N PHE A 331 6.37 2.86 7.86
CA PHE A 331 5.56 3.89 7.22
C PHE A 331 5.16 5.01 8.21
N PRO A 332 4.51 4.75 9.37
CA PRO A 332 4.21 5.80 10.33
C PRO A 332 5.47 6.34 11.02
N GLY A 333 6.50 5.52 11.23
CA GLY A 333 7.75 5.95 11.86
C GLY A 333 8.45 7.08 11.09
N PHE A 334 8.74 6.87 9.82
CA PHE A 334 9.28 7.93 8.96
C PHE A 334 8.24 9.00 8.65
N GLY A 335 6.94 8.65 8.62
CA GLY A 335 5.85 9.60 8.40
C GLY A 335 5.77 10.69 9.46
N VAL A 336 5.93 10.34 10.74
CA VAL A 336 6.00 11.31 11.86
C VAL A 336 7.17 12.28 11.64
N GLU A 337 8.33 11.78 11.21
CA GLU A 337 9.49 12.63 10.92
C GLU A 337 9.25 13.56 9.71
N ALA A 338 8.56 13.09 8.68
CA ALA A 338 8.16 13.91 7.53
C ALA A 338 7.20 15.02 7.95
N MET A 339 6.20 14.69 8.76
CA MET A 339 5.20 15.66 9.25
C MET A 339 5.78 16.71 10.19
N ARG A 340 6.79 16.36 11.01
CA ARG A 340 7.51 17.30 11.89
C ARG A 340 8.29 18.35 11.12
N ARG A 341 8.83 17.99 9.95
CA ARG A 341 9.63 18.90 9.09
C ARG A 341 8.80 19.76 8.17
N ALA A 342 7.56 19.35 7.90
CA ALA A 342 6.67 20.07 7.01
C ALA A 342 5.95 21.22 7.74
N PRO A 343 5.87 22.44 7.14
CA PRO A 343 5.05 23.52 7.67
C PRO A 343 3.59 23.08 7.87
N PRO A 344 2.91 23.52 8.94
CA PRO A 344 1.54 23.08 9.27
C PRO A 344 0.56 23.22 8.10
N GLN A 345 0.70 24.26 7.28
CA GLN A 345 -0.17 24.57 6.14
C GLN A 345 0.01 23.60 4.96
N THR A 346 1.16 22.91 4.88
CA THR A 346 1.50 22.03 3.76
C THR A 346 1.61 20.57 4.15
N ARG A 347 1.23 20.19 5.37
CA ARG A 347 1.34 18.81 5.88
C ARG A 347 0.65 17.77 5.01
N GLY A 348 -0.55 18.07 4.50
CA GLY A 348 -1.26 17.17 3.60
C GLY A 348 -0.48 16.91 2.29
N LEU A 349 0.09 17.97 1.71
CA LEU A 349 0.92 17.86 0.52
C LEU A 349 2.23 17.11 0.80
N ALA A 350 2.85 17.36 1.96
CA ALA A 350 4.05 16.67 2.42
C ALA A 350 3.82 15.17 2.59
N MET A 351 2.66 14.76 3.12
CA MET A 351 2.29 13.35 3.21
C MET A 351 2.09 12.72 1.83
N GLY A 352 1.48 13.43 0.89
CA GLY A 352 1.37 12.97 -0.51
C GLY A 352 2.74 12.79 -1.17
N ALA A 353 3.67 13.73 -0.96
CA ALA A 353 5.05 13.64 -1.42
C ALA A 353 5.79 12.45 -0.76
N TYR A 354 5.59 12.24 0.52
CA TYR A 354 6.16 11.12 1.26
C TYR A 354 5.70 9.77 0.72
N VAL A 355 4.41 9.61 0.43
CA VAL A 355 3.86 8.37 -0.16
C VAL A 355 4.39 8.13 -1.58
N ALA A 356 4.69 9.18 -2.35
CA ALA A 356 5.26 9.03 -3.68
C ALA A 356 6.64 8.32 -3.67
N PHE A 357 7.41 8.41 -2.58
CA PHE A 357 8.65 7.65 -2.42
C PHE A 357 8.41 6.14 -2.32
N LEU A 358 7.28 5.71 -1.74
CA LEU A 358 6.86 4.31 -1.71
C LEU A 358 6.61 3.80 -3.14
N ASP A 359 5.78 4.51 -3.92
CA ASP A 359 5.45 4.09 -5.28
C ASP A 359 6.69 4.08 -6.19
N LEU A 360 7.55 5.10 -6.04
CA LEU A 360 8.83 5.18 -6.76
C LEU A 360 9.71 3.97 -6.45
N SER A 361 9.82 3.63 -5.17
CA SER A 361 10.60 2.45 -4.73
C SER A 361 10.08 1.18 -5.36
N LEU A 362 8.78 0.90 -5.26
CA LEU A 362 8.18 -0.32 -5.78
C LEU A 362 8.24 -0.40 -7.31
N GLY A 363 8.08 0.75 -7.99
CA GLY A 363 8.22 0.85 -9.45
C GLY A 363 9.63 0.54 -9.96
N ILE A 364 10.67 0.91 -9.21
CA ILE A 364 12.08 0.67 -9.55
C ILE A 364 12.54 -0.71 -9.07
N THR A 365 12.15 -1.10 -7.86
CA THR A 365 12.60 -2.35 -7.22
C THR A 365 12.24 -3.58 -8.06
N SER A 366 10.99 -3.66 -8.53
CA SER A 366 10.52 -4.87 -9.22
C SER A 366 11.29 -5.15 -10.52
N PRO A 367 11.52 -4.19 -11.44
CA PRO A 367 12.34 -4.42 -12.62
C PRO A 367 13.82 -4.73 -12.30
N LEU A 368 14.43 -4.00 -11.34
CA LEU A 368 15.83 -4.23 -10.97
C LEU A 368 16.03 -5.60 -10.30
N ALA A 369 15.12 -5.99 -9.39
CA ALA A 369 15.12 -7.30 -8.78
C ALA A 369 14.87 -8.41 -9.83
N GLY A 370 14.04 -8.14 -10.84
CA GLY A 370 13.82 -9.05 -11.96
C GLY A 370 15.08 -9.28 -12.79
N ALA A 371 15.82 -8.21 -13.11
CA ALA A 371 17.11 -8.31 -13.77
C ALA A 371 18.11 -9.12 -12.91
N LEU A 372 18.20 -8.83 -11.60
CA LEU A 372 19.05 -9.59 -10.68
C LEU A 372 18.64 -11.07 -10.64
N ALA A 373 17.33 -11.35 -10.53
CA ALA A 373 16.81 -12.72 -10.52
C ALA A 373 17.13 -13.49 -11.80
N SER A 374 17.14 -12.84 -12.96
CA SER A 374 17.48 -13.47 -14.24
C SER A 374 18.94 -13.87 -14.34
N HIS A 375 19.86 -13.13 -13.69
CA HIS A 375 21.30 -13.38 -13.74
C HIS A 375 21.81 -14.21 -12.55
N ALA A 376 21.32 -13.96 -11.35
CA ALA A 376 21.83 -14.55 -10.11
C ALA A 376 20.80 -15.46 -9.39
N GLY A 377 19.66 -15.70 -10.02
CA GLY A 377 18.58 -16.52 -9.46
C GLY A 377 17.65 -15.74 -8.51
N VAL A 378 16.42 -16.26 -8.34
CA VAL A 378 15.36 -15.56 -7.58
C VAL A 378 15.71 -15.38 -6.10
N GLN A 379 16.51 -16.26 -5.52
CA GLN A 379 16.91 -16.20 -4.11
C GLN A 379 17.78 -14.97 -3.81
N SER A 380 18.63 -14.53 -4.78
CA SER A 380 19.53 -13.39 -4.61
C SER A 380 18.81 -12.06 -4.41
N VAL A 381 17.55 -11.94 -4.85
CA VAL A 381 16.80 -10.69 -4.68
C VAL A 381 16.49 -10.40 -3.20
N TYR A 382 16.39 -11.42 -2.35
CA TYR A 382 16.15 -11.26 -0.91
C TYR A 382 17.39 -10.80 -0.17
N LEU A 383 18.58 -11.25 -0.58
CA LEU A 383 19.84 -10.71 -0.04
C LEU A 383 20.03 -9.25 -0.45
N ALA A 384 19.80 -8.93 -1.73
CA ALA A 384 19.82 -7.54 -2.19
C ALA A 384 18.77 -6.69 -1.47
N GLY A 385 17.57 -7.23 -1.28
CA GLY A 385 16.51 -6.62 -0.48
C GLY A 385 16.97 -6.33 0.94
N ALA A 386 17.56 -7.31 1.64
CA ALA A 386 18.10 -7.12 2.99
C ALA A 386 19.15 -6.00 3.06
N ILE A 387 20.04 -5.94 2.08
CA ILE A 387 21.09 -4.90 2.00
C ILE A 387 20.44 -3.52 1.82
N VAL A 388 19.52 -3.37 0.86
CA VAL A 388 18.89 -2.09 0.55
C VAL A 388 17.99 -1.63 1.70
N VAL A 389 17.19 -2.53 2.29
CA VAL A 389 16.42 -2.26 3.51
C VAL A 389 17.36 -1.84 4.63
N GLY A 390 18.50 -2.51 4.80
CA GLY A 390 19.52 -2.16 5.79
C GLY A 390 20.07 -0.74 5.63
N LEU A 391 20.20 -0.22 4.41
CA LEU A 391 20.59 1.18 4.18
C LEU A 391 19.59 2.18 4.77
N SER A 392 18.31 1.80 4.92
CA SER A 392 17.30 2.63 5.60
C SER A 392 17.65 2.89 7.08
N MET A 393 18.45 2.00 7.73
CA MET A 393 18.96 2.25 9.09
C MET A 393 19.83 3.50 9.14
N LEU A 394 20.65 3.75 8.10
CA LEU A 394 21.50 4.94 8.05
C LEU A 394 20.64 6.21 8.05
N VAL A 395 19.53 6.19 7.32
CA VAL A 395 18.56 7.30 7.31
C VAL A 395 17.91 7.47 8.68
N ALA A 396 17.48 6.39 9.32
CA ALA A 396 16.88 6.43 10.66
C ALA A 396 17.85 7.00 11.69
N VAL A 397 19.12 6.57 11.65
CA VAL A 397 20.21 7.09 12.54
C VAL A 397 20.49 8.56 12.26
N ALA A 398 20.55 8.99 10.99
CA ALA A 398 20.74 10.40 10.65
C ALA A 398 19.60 11.27 11.20
N LEU A 399 18.36 10.80 11.09
CA LEU A 399 17.19 11.46 11.65
C LEU A 399 17.23 11.56 13.19
N LEU A 400 17.71 10.50 13.86
CA LEU A 400 17.91 10.51 15.32
C LEU A 400 18.96 11.54 15.77
N ARG A 401 20.05 11.68 15.01
CA ARG A 401 21.11 12.66 15.30
C ARG A 401 20.63 14.08 15.10
N SER A 402 19.86 14.35 14.04
CA SER A 402 19.32 15.70 13.74
C SER A 402 18.35 16.20 14.82
N VAL A 403 17.66 15.31 15.53
CA VAL A 403 16.79 15.67 16.66
C VAL A 403 17.62 16.06 17.90
N LYS A 404 18.80 15.46 18.09
CA LYS A 404 19.69 15.77 19.24
C LYS A 404 20.47 17.08 19.08
N THR A 405 20.73 17.50 17.84
CA THR A 405 21.48 18.75 17.56
C THR A 405 20.60 19.99 17.42
N GLY A 406 19.30 19.83 17.39
CA GLY A 406 18.31 20.93 17.33
C GLY A 406 17.75 21.36 18.69
N ASN A 407 18.24 20.76 19.79
CA ASN A 407 18.08 21.22 21.17
C ASN A 407 19.43 21.78 21.64
#